data_fea9a5d1815bce4ae5cbe7b334dd25a9
#
_entry.id   fea9a5d1815bce4ae5cbe7b334dd25a9
#
_cell.length_a   1.000
_cell.length_b   1.000
_cell.length_c   1.000
_cell.angle_alpha   90.00
_cell.angle_beta   90.00
_cell.angle_gamma   90.00
#
_symmetry.space_group_name_H-M   'P 1'
#
loop_
_entity.id
_entity.type
_entity.pdbx_description
1 polymer ?
#
loop_
_entity_poly.entity_id
_entity_poly.type
_entity_poly.pdbx_seq_one_letter_code
_entity_poly.pdbx_strand_id
1 'polypeptide(L)'
;MIVGLGNDMVSIARVAETLERFGERFTNRIFTEIERQKSDRRAQRAASYAKRFAAKEACSKALGTGFNFGVYWKDMGVVNEPSGRPTMVLTGGAKERLDQMTPPGMTAKVWLTITDDHPWAQAVVIIEAL
;
A
#
# COMPACT_ATOMS: atom_id res chain seq x y z
N MET A 1 -6.58 20.31 2.45
CA MET A 1 -5.50 20.55 1.45
C MET A 1 -4.75 19.26 1.17
N ILE A 2 -4.28 19.10 -0.05
CA ILE A 2 -3.48 17.93 -0.41
C ILE A 2 -2.05 18.14 0.06
N VAL A 3 -1.53 17.21 0.83
CA VAL A 3 -0.17 17.27 1.37
C VAL A 3 0.73 16.15 0.84
N GLY A 4 0.16 15.16 0.17
CA GLY A 4 0.94 14.10 -0.46
C GLY A 4 0.20 13.42 -1.59
N LEU A 5 0.95 12.98 -2.59
CA LEU A 5 0.43 12.27 -3.75
C LEU A 5 1.44 11.21 -4.18
N GLY A 6 0.98 10.01 -4.37
CA GLY A 6 1.81 8.92 -4.87
C GLY A 6 1.06 8.06 -5.87
N ASN A 7 1.80 7.55 -6.82
CA ASN A 7 1.30 6.63 -7.84
C ASN A 7 2.37 5.59 -8.11
N ASP A 8 1.94 4.35 -8.29
CA ASP A 8 2.85 3.29 -8.66
C ASP A 8 2.16 2.27 -9.55
N MET A 9 2.93 1.69 -10.45
CA MET A 9 2.46 0.67 -11.38
C MET A 9 3.45 -0.50 -11.37
N VAL A 10 2.96 -1.71 -11.20
CA VAL A 10 3.81 -2.89 -11.11
C VAL A 10 3.37 -3.96 -12.10
N SER A 11 4.32 -4.76 -12.56
CA SER A 11 4.06 -5.92 -13.41
C SER A 11 3.52 -7.08 -12.56
N ILE A 12 2.35 -7.58 -12.91
CA ILE A 12 1.75 -8.75 -12.23
C ILE A 12 2.65 -9.98 -12.42
N ALA A 13 3.24 -10.13 -13.60
CA ALA A 13 4.14 -11.26 -13.88
C ALA A 13 5.38 -11.24 -12.96
N ARG A 14 5.94 -10.08 -12.70
CA ARG A 14 7.11 -9.97 -11.81
C ARG A 14 6.74 -10.31 -10.36
N VAL A 15 5.57 -9.92 -9.92
CA VAL A 15 5.08 -10.30 -8.58
C VAL A 15 4.83 -11.80 -8.53
N ALA A 16 4.24 -12.39 -9.57
CA ALA A 16 4.02 -13.83 -9.66
C ALA A 16 5.34 -14.60 -9.57
N GLU A 17 6.37 -14.16 -10.28
CA GLU A 17 7.71 -14.77 -10.22
C GLU A 17 8.31 -14.68 -8.81
N THR A 18 8.14 -13.54 -8.15
CA THR A 18 8.64 -13.33 -6.79
C THR A 18 7.91 -14.24 -5.79
N LEU A 19 6.59 -14.38 -5.93
CA LEU A 19 5.80 -15.29 -5.12
C LEU A 19 6.25 -16.75 -5.30
N GLU A 20 6.49 -17.16 -6.54
CA GLU A 20 6.95 -18.50 -6.84
C GLU A 20 8.35 -18.76 -6.29
N ARG A 21 9.25 -17.80 -6.45
CA ARG A 21 10.65 -17.94 -6.06
C ARG A 21 10.88 -17.89 -4.55
N PHE A 22 10.23 -16.98 -3.86
CA PHE A 22 10.47 -16.72 -2.44
C PHE A 22 9.32 -17.11 -1.51
N GLY A 23 8.10 -17.28 -2.04
CA GLY A 23 6.94 -17.72 -1.26
C GLY A 23 6.71 -16.87 -0.02
N GLU A 24 6.60 -17.54 1.13
CA GLU A 24 6.31 -16.89 2.40
C GLU A 24 7.39 -15.91 2.86
N ARG A 25 8.63 -16.08 2.43
CA ARG A 25 9.71 -15.13 2.76
C ARG A 25 9.39 -13.74 2.20
N PHE A 26 8.81 -13.70 1.01
CA PHE A 26 8.36 -12.44 0.40
C PHE A 26 7.09 -11.93 1.06
N THR A 27 6.06 -12.76 1.17
CA THR A 27 4.75 -12.31 1.67
C THR A 27 4.80 -11.92 3.14
N ASN A 28 5.55 -12.64 3.97
CA ASN A 28 5.70 -12.31 5.39
C ASN A 28 6.49 -11.03 5.61
N ARG A 29 7.42 -10.70 4.73
CA ARG A 29 8.24 -9.49 4.87
C ARG A 29 7.47 -8.23 4.47
N ILE A 30 6.67 -8.31 3.42
CA ILE A 30 6.08 -7.14 2.75
C ILE A 30 4.64 -6.88 3.22
N PHE A 31 3.85 -7.94 3.39
CA PHE A 31 2.41 -7.83 3.57
C PHE A 31 1.97 -8.13 5.00
N THR A 32 0.92 -7.42 5.43
CA THR A 32 0.28 -7.69 6.72
C THR A 32 -0.46 -9.01 6.67
N GLU A 33 -0.82 -9.54 7.84
CA GLU A 33 -1.60 -10.77 7.93
C GLU A 33 -2.95 -10.64 7.21
N ILE A 34 -3.64 -9.51 7.37
CA ILE A 34 -4.91 -9.23 6.69
C ILE A 34 -4.74 -9.29 5.18
N GLU A 35 -3.69 -8.67 4.66
CA GLU A 35 -3.40 -8.67 3.22
C GLU A 35 -3.10 -10.07 2.71
N ARG A 36 -2.31 -10.85 3.46
CA ARG A 36 -1.98 -12.22 3.08
C ARG A 36 -3.21 -13.12 3.06
N GLN A 37 -4.03 -13.05 4.10
CA GLN A 37 -5.27 -13.84 4.17
C GLN A 37 -6.18 -13.54 3.00
N LYS A 38 -6.33 -12.27 2.67
CA LYS A 38 -7.21 -11.86 1.58
C LYS A 38 -6.66 -12.28 0.21
N SER A 39 -5.38 -12.05 -0.04
CA SER A 39 -4.77 -12.35 -1.35
C SER A 39 -4.62 -13.85 -1.59
N ASP A 40 -4.28 -14.62 -0.56
CA ASP A 40 -4.10 -16.06 -0.69
C ASP A 40 -5.40 -16.79 -1.05
N ARG A 41 -6.55 -16.21 -0.74
CA ARG A 41 -7.86 -16.78 -1.04
C ARG A 41 -8.35 -16.46 -2.46
N ARG A 42 -7.71 -15.51 -3.14
CA ARG A 42 -8.16 -15.07 -4.46
C ARG A 42 -7.69 -16.00 -5.55
N ALA A 43 -8.55 -16.25 -6.55
CA ALA A 43 -8.16 -16.97 -7.76
C ALA A 43 -7.03 -16.24 -8.48
N GLN A 44 -7.09 -14.92 -8.53
CA GLN A 44 -6.04 -14.07 -9.10
C GLN A 44 -5.08 -13.62 -8.01
N ARG A 45 -4.39 -14.59 -7.39
CA ARG A 45 -3.52 -14.35 -6.23
C ARG A 45 -2.41 -13.35 -6.52
N ALA A 46 -1.69 -13.52 -7.63
CA ALA A 46 -0.61 -12.62 -7.98
C ALA A 46 -1.10 -11.19 -8.25
N ALA A 47 -2.22 -11.02 -8.92
CA ALA A 47 -2.82 -9.70 -9.16
C ALA A 47 -3.24 -9.03 -7.85
N SER A 48 -3.78 -9.80 -6.91
CA SER A 48 -4.18 -9.29 -5.59
C SER A 48 -2.98 -8.77 -4.81
N TYR A 49 -1.89 -9.54 -4.76
CA TYR A 49 -0.65 -9.09 -4.14
C TYR A 49 -0.03 -7.89 -4.87
N ALA A 50 -0.06 -7.91 -6.19
CA ALA A 50 0.50 -6.83 -6.99
C ALA A 50 -0.20 -5.48 -6.73
N LYS A 51 -1.52 -5.47 -6.61
CA LYS A 51 -2.28 -4.26 -6.26
C LYS A 51 -1.85 -3.71 -4.89
N ARG A 52 -1.67 -4.59 -3.92
CA ARG A 52 -1.27 -4.19 -2.56
C ARG A 52 0.19 -3.75 -2.51
N PHE A 53 1.05 -4.39 -3.27
CA PHE A 53 2.43 -3.96 -3.43
C PHE A 53 2.50 -2.56 -4.02
N ALA A 54 1.76 -2.31 -5.10
CA ALA A 54 1.66 -0.98 -5.72
C ALA A 54 1.13 0.07 -4.73
N ALA A 55 0.15 -0.28 -3.89
CA ALA A 55 -0.40 0.63 -2.89
C ALA A 55 0.66 1.06 -1.87
N LYS A 56 1.50 0.14 -1.41
CA LYS A 56 2.57 0.44 -0.46
C LYS A 56 3.62 1.36 -1.08
N GLU A 57 4.02 1.08 -2.31
CA GLU A 57 4.96 1.95 -3.02
C GLU A 57 4.37 3.33 -3.28
N ALA A 58 3.14 3.41 -3.73
CA ALA A 58 2.45 4.69 -3.91
C ALA A 58 2.35 5.47 -2.60
N CYS A 59 2.04 4.78 -1.49
CA CYS A 59 1.97 5.42 -0.17
C CYS A 59 3.33 5.96 0.26
N SER A 60 4.41 5.21 0.04
CA SER A 60 5.77 5.65 0.37
C SER A 60 6.16 6.91 -0.41
N LYS A 61 5.72 7.00 -1.66
CA LYS A 61 5.92 8.21 -2.48
C LYS A 61 5.09 9.38 -1.96
N ALA A 62 3.84 9.14 -1.56
CA ALA A 62 2.98 10.17 -0.99
C ALA A 62 3.55 10.72 0.33
N LEU A 63 4.19 9.86 1.13
CA LEU A 63 4.88 10.27 2.36
C LEU A 63 6.20 11.01 2.06
N GLY A 64 6.71 10.90 0.85
CA GLY A 64 7.96 11.54 0.42
C GLY A 64 9.22 10.87 0.95
N THR A 65 9.11 9.70 1.55
CA THR A 65 10.23 8.99 2.19
C THR A 65 10.74 7.80 1.40
N GLY A 66 9.91 7.22 0.53
CA GLY A 66 10.14 5.87 0.06
C GLY A 66 10.18 4.93 1.27
N PHE A 67 11.05 3.93 1.23
CA PHE A 67 11.22 2.97 2.34
C PHE A 67 12.44 3.31 3.18
N ASN A 68 12.66 4.61 3.40
CA ASN A 68 13.72 5.16 4.25
C ASN A 68 13.11 5.80 5.49
N PHE A 69 13.96 6.26 6.40
CA PHE A 69 13.56 7.03 7.58
C PHE A 69 12.57 6.28 8.50
N GLY A 70 12.74 4.96 8.61
CA GLY A 70 11.89 4.15 9.49
C GLY A 70 10.52 3.80 8.93
N VAL A 71 10.30 4.03 7.64
CA VAL A 71 9.05 3.64 6.95
C VAL A 71 9.23 2.25 6.35
N TYR A 72 8.45 1.29 6.85
CA TYR A 72 8.54 -0.11 6.43
C TYR A 72 7.26 -0.56 5.73
N TRP A 73 7.41 -1.62 4.93
CA TRP A 73 6.31 -2.19 4.13
C TRP A 73 5.05 -2.49 4.96
N LYS A 74 5.21 -3.15 6.10
CA LYS A 74 4.06 -3.55 6.94
C LYS A 74 3.41 -2.40 7.70
N ASP A 75 4.07 -1.24 7.73
CA ASP A 75 3.50 -0.04 8.35
C ASP A 75 2.43 0.62 7.49
N MET A 76 2.26 0.15 6.26
CA MET A 76 1.30 0.67 5.30
C MET A 76 0.35 -0.45 4.88
N GLY A 77 -0.63 -0.76 5.72
CA GLY A 77 -1.55 -1.86 5.48
C GLY A 77 -2.74 -1.46 4.61
N VAL A 78 -3.07 -2.29 3.64
CA VAL A 78 -4.28 -2.13 2.83
C VAL A 78 -5.41 -2.93 3.47
N VAL A 79 -6.50 -2.26 3.80
CA VAL A 79 -7.72 -2.87 4.34
C VAL A 79 -8.92 -2.37 3.57
N ASN A 80 -10.06 -3.04 3.73
CA ASN A 80 -11.31 -2.59 3.12
C ASN A 80 -12.23 -1.99 4.18
N GLU A 81 -12.85 -0.86 3.85
CA GLU A 81 -13.95 -0.31 4.66
C GLU A 81 -15.17 -1.23 4.56
N PRO A 82 -16.16 -1.08 5.47
CA PRO A 82 -17.40 -1.88 5.39
C PRO A 82 -18.11 -1.78 4.04
N SER A 83 -17.97 -0.64 3.35
CA SER A 83 -18.51 -0.44 1.99
C SER A 83 -17.79 -1.27 0.92
N GLY A 84 -16.64 -1.86 1.23
CA GLY A 84 -15.78 -2.54 0.29
C GLY A 84 -14.68 -1.68 -0.30
N ARG A 85 -14.72 -0.36 -0.06
CA ARG A 85 -13.70 0.55 -0.58
C ARG A 85 -12.35 0.29 0.10
N PRO A 86 -11.25 0.17 -0.68
CA PRO A 86 -9.92 0.01 -0.09
C PRO A 86 -9.48 1.29 0.60
N THR A 87 -8.76 1.12 1.70
CA THR A 87 -8.12 2.23 2.43
C THR A 87 -6.80 1.75 3.00
N MET A 88 -6.02 2.68 3.54
CA MET A 88 -4.74 2.35 4.16
C MET A 88 -4.75 2.68 5.64
N VAL A 89 -4.17 1.78 6.42
CA VAL A 89 -3.89 1.98 7.84
C VAL A 89 -2.38 2.12 7.99
N LEU A 90 -1.94 3.27 8.46
CA LEU A 90 -0.54 3.56 8.70
C LEU A 90 -0.20 3.35 10.17
N THR A 91 0.92 2.68 10.42
CA THR A 91 1.44 2.41 11.77
C THR A 91 2.93 2.75 11.81
N GLY A 92 3.54 2.66 12.98
CA GLY A 92 4.98 2.82 13.15
C GLY A 92 5.53 4.07 12.50
N GLY A 93 6.66 3.93 11.81
CA GLY A 93 7.34 5.05 11.16
C GLY A 93 6.52 5.73 10.07
N ALA A 94 5.66 5.00 9.37
CA ALA A 94 4.77 5.60 8.37
C ALA A 94 3.74 6.53 9.03
N LYS A 95 3.20 6.12 10.17
CA LYS A 95 2.27 6.96 10.95
C LYS A 95 2.97 8.20 11.50
N GLU A 96 4.17 8.04 12.02
CA GLU A 96 4.98 9.16 12.51
C GLU A 96 5.23 10.18 11.38
N ARG A 97 5.59 9.69 10.20
CA ARG A 97 5.81 10.57 9.05
C ARG A 97 4.53 11.29 8.64
N LEU A 98 3.41 10.57 8.62
CA LEU A 98 2.11 11.16 8.32
C LEU A 98 1.79 12.30 9.29
N ASP A 99 2.04 12.10 10.57
CA ASP A 99 1.81 13.12 11.59
C ASP A 99 2.72 14.34 11.38
N GLN A 100 3.99 14.12 11.02
CA GLN A 100 4.95 15.21 10.74
C GLN A 100 4.51 16.08 9.57
N MET A 101 3.92 15.49 8.54
CA MET A 101 3.51 16.25 7.35
C MET A 101 2.10 16.83 7.45
N THR A 102 1.38 16.53 8.53
CA THR A 102 0.05 17.07 8.78
C THR A 102 0.18 18.39 9.54
N PRO A 103 -0.35 19.50 9.02
CA PRO A 103 -0.26 20.78 9.72
C PRO A 103 -0.94 20.75 11.09
N PRO A 104 -0.46 21.54 12.06
CA PRO A 104 -1.06 21.60 13.39
C PRO A 104 -2.57 21.93 13.34
N GLY A 105 -3.34 21.20 14.14
CA GLY A 105 -4.79 21.40 14.22
C GLY A 105 -5.58 20.71 13.10
N MET A 106 -4.91 20.05 12.16
CA MET A 106 -5.54 19.32 11.06
C MET A 106 -5.46 17.82 11.26
N THR A 107 -6.32 17.11 10.58
CA THR A 107 -6.35 15.64 10.59
C THR A 107 -6.03 15.11 9.21
N ALA A 108 -5.11 14.15 9.12
CA ALA A 108 -4.76 13.54 7.87
C ALA A 108 -5.73 12.43 7.48
N LYS A 109 -6.10 12.39 6.21
CA LYS A 109 -6.86 11.30 5.62
C LYS A 109 -6.11 10.75 4.43
N VAL A 110 -5.97 9.43 4.37
CA VAL A 110 -5.28 8.75 3.28
C VAL A 110 -6.34 8.14 2.36
N TRP A 111 -6.33 8.57 1.12
CA TRP A 111 -7.22 8.06 0.08
C TRP A 111 -6.43 7.10 -0.80
N LEU A 112 -7.06 5.98 -1.15
CA LEU A 112 -6.42 4.94 -1.96
C LEU A 112 -7.37 4.47 -3.05
N THR A 113 -6.84 4.34 -4.26
CA THR A 113 -7.46 3.50 -5.29
C THR A 113 -6.45 2.47 -5.75
N ILE A 114 -6.91 1.26 -5.98
CA ILE A 114 -6.11 0.18 -6.54
C ILE A 114 -6.87 -0.45 -7.70
N THR A 115 -6.14 -0.82 -8.73
CA THR A 115 -6.75 -1.48 -9.89
C THR A 115 -5.74 -2.43 -10.53
N ASP A 116 -6.25 -3.41 -11.24
CA ASP A 116 -5.43 -4.24 -12.10
C ASP A 116 -6.08 -4.36 -13.47
N ASP A 117 -5.23 -4.28 -14.48
CA ASP A 117 -5.58 -4.54 -15.86
C ASP A 117 -4.37 -5.22 -16.49
N HIS A 118 -4.51 -6.51 -16.70
CA HIS A 118 -3.37 -7.34 -17.11
C HIS A 118 -2.63 -6.72 -18.30
N PRO A 119 -1.30 -6.56 -18.24
CA PRO A 119 -0.35 -7.16 -17.30
C PRO A 119 0.01 -6.29 -16.09
N TRP A 120 -0.73 -5.21 -15.80
CA TRP A 120 -0.37 -4.21 -14.81
C TRP A 120 -1.31 -4.19 -13.63
N ALA A 121 -0.75 -3.86 -12.46
CA ALA A 121 -1.49 -3.41 -11.29
C ALA A 121 -1.03 -2.00 -10.94
N GLN A 122 -1.95 -1.17 -10.47
CA GLN A 122 -1.70 0.24 -10.22
C GLN A 122 -2.37 0.69 -8.93
N ALA A 123 -1.76 1.66 -8.28
CA ALA A 123 -2.32 2.30 -7.10
C ALA A 123 -2.07 3.81 -7.14
N VAL A 124 -3.03 4.56 -6.63
CA VAL A 124 -2.89 6.00 -6.40
C VAL A 124 -3.20 6.27 -4.93
N VAL A 125 -2.34 7.02 -4.27
CA VAL A 125 -2.51 7.45 -2.88
C VAL A 125 -2.52 8.97 -2.83
N ILE A 126 -3.52 9.52 -2.18
CA ILE A 126 -3.62 10.96 -1.90
C ILE A 126 -3.71 11.13 -0.40
N ILE A 127 -2.89 12.01 0.16
CA ILE A 127 -2.95 12.39 1.57
C ILE A 127 -3.53 13.78 1.64
N GLU A 128 -4.66 13.89 2.34
CA GLU A 128 -5.38 15.14 2.51
C GLU A 128 -5.37 15.54 3.98
N ALA A 129 -5.07 16.80 4.24
CA ALA A 129 -5.20 17.39 5.57
C ALA A 129 -6.50 18.18 5.66
N LEU A 130 -7.27 17.87 6.67
CA LEU A 130 -8.59 18.48 6.91
C LEU A 130 -8.67 19.16 8.27
#